data_a78f1272299c0549435c0eb29ff9e0ef
#
_entry.id   a78f1272299c0549435c0eb29ff9e0ef
#
_cell.length_a   1.000
_cell.length_b   1.000
_cell.length_c   1.000
_cell.angle_alpha   90.00
_cell.angle_beta   90.00
_cell.angle_gamma   90.00
#
_symmetry.space_group_name_H-M   'P 1'
#
loop_
_entity.id
_entity.type
_entity.pdbx_description
1 polymer ?
#
loop_
_entity_poly.entity_id
_entity_poly.type
_entity_poly.pdbx_seq_one_letter_code
_entity_poly.pdbx_strand_id
1 'polypeptide(L)'
;MKNISIHSLIGLTVLCMSSCTDDYTDWATPQANEQEAAITLPDFSASKVDDINLSNPGSSIKLFTLSNATLPEGYTLGNVRVELSTEKGKAGELESNTDGMIDSLTIQKLVVETYGKRPIARPFIAQVYANAIKDGQALLVNAGSFDVNFTPAAIVSKIILR
;
A
#
# COMPACT_ATOMS: atom_id res chain seq x y z
N MET A 1 34.26 19.46 71.46
CA MET A 1 32.87 19.04 71.26
C MET A 1 32.38 19.72 69.99
N LYS A 2 32.27 18.97 68.91
CA LYS A 2 31.96 19.53 67.59
C LYS A 2 30.49 19.31 67.33
N ASN A 3 29.70 20.36 67.23
CA ASN A 3 28.35 20.33 66.76
C ASN A 3 28.39 20.16 65.21
N ILE A 4 28.25 18.92 64.78
CA ILE A 4 28.06 18.65 63.35
C ILE A 4 26.62 19.04 63.03
N SER A 5 26.52 20.07 62.23
CA SER A 5 25.27 20.68 61.86
C SER A 5 24.39 19.69 61.09
N ILE A 6 23.25 19.33 61.64
CA ILE A 6 22.21 18.47 61.07
C ILE A 6 21.70 19.05 59.72
N HIS A 7 21.97 20.29 59.44
CA HIS A 7 21.55 20.97 58.20
C HIS A 7 22.31 20.52 56.94
N SER A 8 23.47 19.88 57.11
CA SER A 8 24.24 19.37 55.98
C SER A 8 23.74 18.01 55.47
N LEU A 9 22.99 17.29 56.31
CA LEU A 9 22.47 15.95 55.94
C LEU A 9 21.13 16.04 55.21
N ILE A 10 20.37 17.12 55.38
CA ILE A 10 19.07 17.30 54.76
C ILE A 10 19.23 17.83 53.28
N GLY A 11 20.33 18.50 52.99
CA GLY A 11 20.61 19.02 51.66
C GLY A 11 20.98 17.92 50.62
N LEU A 12 21.44 16.79 51.08
CA LEU A 12 21.91 15.70 50.20
C LEU A 12 20.78 14.73 49.78
N THR A 13 19.70 14.66 50.54
CA THR A 13 18.56 13.79 50.26
C THR A 13 17.53 14.37 49.26
N VAL A 14 17.57 15.69 49.00
CA VAL A 14 16.64 16.32 48.10
C VAL A 14 17.10 16.26 46.62
N LEU A 15 18.39 15.98 46.37
CA LEU A 15 18.96 15.91 45.03
C LEU A 15 18.73 14.55 44.32
N CYS A 16 18.16 13.53 44.98
CA CYS A 16 17.92 12.22 44.37
C CYS A 16 16.46 12.04 43.88
N MET A 17 15.59 13.05 43.98
CA MET A 17 14.18 12.91 43.60
C MET A 17 13.81 13.58 42.26
N SER A 18 14.78 14.14 41.55
CA SER A 18 14.49 14.84 40.27
C SER A 18 15.00 14.08 39.04
N SER A 19 15.18 12.77 39.13
CA SER A 19 15.66 11.96 38.01
C SER A 19 14.73 10.82 37.67
N CYS A 20 13.42 11.05 37.66
CA CYS A 20 12.46 10.10 37.09
C CYS A 20 11.23 10.85 36.55
N THR A 21 11.47 11.74 35.61
CA THR A 21 10.44 12.17 34.67
C THR A 21 10.91 11.86 33.25
N ASP A 22 11.48 10.69 33.06
CA ASP A 22 11.51 10.11 31.74
C ASP A 22 10.13 9.50 31.51
N ASP A 23 9.42 10.20 30.67
CA ASP A 23 8.11 9.82 30.15
C ASP A 23 8.31 8.55 29.32
N TYR A 24 8.26 7.38 29.96
CA TYR A 24 8.36 6.07 29.31
C TYR A 24 7.12 5.73 28.47
N THR A 25 6.41 6.72 27.97
CA THR A 25 5.26 6.52 27.09
C THR A 25 5.65 6.37 25.62
N ASP A 26 6.90 6.66 25.27
CA ASP A 26 7.38 6.57 23.87
C ASP A 26 7.34 5.16 23.27
N TRP A 27 7.48 4.11 24.08
CA TRP A 27 7.39 2.74 23.61
C TRP A 27 5.95 2.25 23.38
N ALA A 28 4.95 2.96 23.93
CA ALA A 28 3.53 2.61 23.82
C ALA A 28 2.85 3.31 22.64
N THR A 29 3.48 4.31 22.03
CA THR A 29 3.03 4.87 20.76
C THR A 29 3.59 3.99 19.62
N PRO A 30 2.72 3.30 18.85
CA PRO A 30 3.19 2.61 17.65
C PRO A 30 3.89 3.65 16.77
N GLN A 31 5.20 3.55 16.63
CA GLN A 31 5.90 4.31 15.61
C GLN A 31 5.34 3.81 14.28
N ALA A 32 4.57 4.64 13.62
CA ALA A 32 4.22 4.41 12.24
C ALA A 32 5.55 4.48 11.47
N ASN A 33 6.06 3.31 11.07
CA ASN A 33 7.16 3.28 10.13
C ASN A 33 6.68 4.04 8.90
N GLU A 34 7.36 5.13 8.57
CA GLU A 34 7.11 5.82 7.32
C GLU A 34 7.27 4.81 6.19
N GLN A 35 6.29 4.76 5.31
CA GLN A 35 6.35 3.87 4.16
C GLN A 35 7.61 4.20 3.37
N GLU A 36 8.44 3.19 3.08
CA GLU A 36 9.66 3.37 2.31
C GLU A 36 9.35 4.09 1.00
N ALA A 37 10.11 5.15 0.71
CA ALA A 37 9.89 5.94 -0.49
C ALA A 37 10.20 5.09 -1.73
N ALA A 38 9.24 5.01 -2.66
CA ALA A 38 9.44 4.30 -3.90
C ALA A 38 10.45 5.04 -4.80
N ILE A 39 11.39 4.30 -5.37
CA ILE A 39 12.31 4.83 -6.38
C ILE A 39 11.75 4.63 -7.78
N THR A 40 12.20 5.45 -8.74
CA THR A 40 11.91 5.28 -10.16
C THR A 40 13.16 4.78 -10.87
N LEU A 41 13.04 3.70 -11.63
CA LEU A 41 14.12 3.18 -12.47
C LEU A 41 13.91 3.63 -13.92
N PRO A 42 14.98 4.02 -14.64
CA PRO A 42 14.89 4.29 -16.06
C PRO A 42 14.34 3.07 -16.80
N ASP A 43 13.49 3.30 -17.78
CA ASP A 43 12.89 2.26 -18.64
C ASP A 43 12.03 1.19 -17.92
N PHE A 44 11.77 1.36 -16.62
CA PHE A 44 10.85 0.51 -15.88
C PHE A 44 9.48 1.19 -15.78
N SER A 45 8.52 0.70 -16.54
CA SER A 45 7.18 1.27 -16.57
C SER A 45 6.10 0.21 -16.74
N ALA A 46 4.93 0.50 -16.20
CA ALA A 46 3.70 -0.25 -16.44
C ALA A 46 2.87 0.45 -17.52
N SER A 47 2.37 -0.32 -18.48
CA SER A 47 1.49 0.17 -19.52
C SER A 47 0.16 -0.55 -19.46
N LYS A 48 -0.95 0.19 -19.55
CA LYS A 48 -2.30 -0.36 -19.63
C LYS A 48 -2.43 -1.31 -20.83
N VAL A 49 -3.14 -2.44 -20.64
CA VAL A 49 -3.50 -3.32 -21.76
C VAL A 49 -4.76 -2.79 -22.43
N ASP A 50 -5.89 -2.77 -21.71
CA ASP A 50 -7.19 -2.31 -22.19
C ASP A 50 -8.07 -1.85 -21.02
N ASP A 51 -9.25 -1.27 -21.32
CA ASP A 51 -10.31 -1.07 -20.35
C ASP A 51 -10.97 -2.41 -20.01
N ILE A 52 -11.35 -2.59 -18.76
CA ILE A 52 -11.76 -3.89 -18.21
C ILE A 52 -13.28 -4.00 -18.10
N ASN A 53 -13.84 -5.00 -18.77
CA ASN A 53 -15.25 -5.37 -18.63
C ASN A 53 -15.39 -6.63 -17.75
N LEU A 54 -16.03 -6.47 -16.60
CA LEU A 54 -16.22 -7.51 -15.60
C LEU A 54 -17.53 -8.31 -15.77
N SER A 55 -18.25 -8.14 -16.89
CA SER A 55 -19.52 -8.86 -17.12
C SER A 55 -19.33 -10.36 -17.31
N ASN A 56 -18.20 -10.79 -17.84
CA ASN A 56 -17.87 -12.20 -18.01
C ASN A 56 -16.34 -12.39 -17.92
N PRO A 57 -15.72 -12.05 -16.77
CA PRO A 57 -14.29 -12.17 -16.61
C PRO A 57 -13.90 -13.63 -16.41
N GLY A 58 -12.70 -14.01 -16.82
CA GLY A 58 -12.04 -15.22 -16.31
C GLY A 58 -11.74 -15.09 -14.82
N SER A 59 -11.03 -16.06 -14.25
CA SER A 59 -10.59 -16.02 -12.86
C SER A 59 -9.60 -14.88 -12.60
N SER A 60 -8.83 -14.49 -13.61
CA SER A 60 -7.88 -13.38 -13.55
C SER A 60 -7.92 -12.54 -14.84
N ILE A 61 -7.53 -11.30 -14.72
CA ILE A 61 -7.54 -10.30 -15.79
C ILE A 61 -6.18 -9.66 -15.89
N LYS A 62 -5.67 -9.48 -17.10
CA LYS A 62 -4.46 -8.75 -17.37
C LYS A 62 -4.76 -7.26 -17.40
N LEU A 63 -4.28 -6.52 -16.39
CA LEU A 63 -4.50 -5.09 -16.26
C LEU A 63 -3.41 -4.27 -16.95
N PHE A 64 -2.15 -4.71 -16.86
CA PHE A 64 -1.00 -3.99 -17.39
C PHE A 64 0.07 -4.95 -17.90
N THR A 65 1.07 -4.37 -18.55
CA THR A 65 2.32 -5.04 -18.92
C THR A 65 3.46 -4.21 -18.36
N LEU A 66 4.41 -4.87 -17.69
CA LEU A 66 5.66 -4.23 -17.29
C LEU A 66 6.61 -4.20 -18.49
N SER A 67 7.30 -3.07 -18.69
CA SER A 67 8.39 -3.01 -19.66
C SER A 67 9.52 -3.96 -19.23
N ASN A 68 10.30 -4.44 -20.20
CA ASN A 68 11.49 -5.25 -19.94
C ASN A 68 12.62 -4.38 -19.37
N ALA A 69 12.40 -3.80 -18.22
CA ALA A 69 13.39 -2.95 -17.59
C ALA A 69 14.54 -3.78 -17.04
N THR A 70 15.70 -3.27 -17.22
CA THR A 70 16.90 -3.76 -16.54
C THR A 70 16.81 -3.38 -15.07
N LEU A 71 16.46 -4.35 -14.23
CA LEU A 71 16.67 -4.19 -12.80
C LEU A 71 18.18 -4.04 -12.54
N PRO A 72 18.59 -3.33 -11.49
CA PRO A 72 20.00 -3.29 -11.09
C PRO A 72 20.57 -4.70 -10.92
N GLU A 73 21.86 -4.88 -11.16
CA GLU A 73 22.51 -6.20 -11.09
C GLU A 73 22.28 -6.90 -9.75
N GLY A 74 21.86 -8.16 -9.83
CA GLY A 74 21.56 -8.99 -8.67
C GLY A 74 20.16 -8.80 -8.06
N TYR A 75 19.33 -7.91 -8.62
CA TYR A 75 17.92 -7.80 -8.21
C TYR A 75 17.01 -8.70 -9.03
N THR A 76 16.00 -9.26 -8.37
CA THR A 76 14.92 -10.02 -9.01
C THR A 76 13.59 -9.33 -8.76
N LEU A 77 12.67 -9.41 -9.72
CA LEU A 77 11.34 -8.86 -9.56
C LEU A 77 10.52 -9.77 -8.62
N GLY A 78 9.99 -9.16 -7.56
CA GLY A 78 9.11 -9.81 -6.60
C GLY A 78 7.63 -9.48 -6.86
N ASN A 79 6.90 -9.27 -5.77
CA ASN A 79 5.47 -8.94 -5.84
C ASN A 79 5.23 -7.59 -6.50
N VAL A 80 4.13 -7.51 -7.23
CA VAL A 80 3.63 -6.26 -7.83
C VAL A 80 2.30 -5.92 -7.16
N ARG A 81 2.11 -4.66 -6.84
CA ARG A 81 0.84 -4.16 -6.33
C ARG A 81 0.37 -2.96 -7.16
N VAL A 82 -0.94 -2.79 -7.23
CA VAL A 82 -1.60 -1.70 -7.91
C VAL A 82 -2.45 -0.93 -6.93
N GLU A 83 -2.16 0.34 -6.74
CA GLU A 83 -3.03 1.23 -6.01
C GLU A 83 -4.03 1.86 -6.98
N LEU A 84 -5.31 1.66 -6.72
CA LEU A 84 -6.39 2.29 -7.47
C LEU A 84 -6.87 3.52 -6.72
N SER A 85 -6.95 4.62 -7.44
CA SER A 85 -7.49 5.89 -6.94
C SER A 85 -8.55 6.45 -7.89
N THR A 86 -9.35 7.35 -7.35
CA THR A 86 -10.36 8.12 -8.06
C THR A 86 -10.10 9.60 -7.81
N GLU A 87 -10.87 10.50 -8.41
CA GLU A 87 -10.83 11.93 -8.09
C GLU A 87 -11.06 12.23 -6.59
N LYS A 88 -11.71 11.30 -5.86
CA LYS A 88 -11.99 11.41 -4.42
C LYS A 88 -10.86 10.90 -3.53
N GLY A 89 -9.81 10.32 -4.11
CA GLY A 89 -8.67 9.75 -3.41
C GLY A 89 -8.52 8.24 -3.62
N LYS A 90 -7.70 7.61 -2.77
CA LYS A 90 -7.39 6.17 -2.82
C LYS A 90 -8.66 5.35 -2.64
N ALA A 91 -8.93 4.45 -3.59
CA ALA A 91 -10.05 3.52 -3.55
C ALA A 91 -9.65 2.18 -2.92
N GLY A 92 -8.46 1.69 -3.22
CA GLY A 92 -7.95 0.45 -2.67
C GLY A 92 -6.65 0.01 -3.31
N GLU A 93 -6.24 -1.19 -2.93
CA GLU A 93 -4.99 -1.81 -3.38
C GLU A 93 -5.26 -3.23 -3.85
N LEU A 94 -4.63 -3.63 -4.93
CA LEU A 94 -4.75 -4.93 -5.57
C LEU A 94 -3.36 -5.57 -5.68
N GLU A 95 -3.26 -6.85 -5.35
CA GLU A 95 -2.07 -7.63 -5.61
C GLU A 95 -2.08 -8.15 -7.06
N SER A 96 -0.93 -8.13 -7.68
CA SER A 96 -0.70 -8.62 -9.03
C SER A 96 0.53 -9.51 -9.08
N ASN A 97 0.58 -10.39 -10.05
CA ASN A 97 1.83 -11.04 -10.40
C ASN A 97 2.66 -10.15 -11.36
N THR A 98 3.85 -10.60 -11.70
CA THR A 98 4.77 -9.89 -12.61
C THR A 98 4.26 -9.78 -14.04
N ASP A 99 3.28 -10.60 -14.44
CA ASP A 99 2.63 -10.56 -15.75
C ASP A 99 1.49 -9.54 -15.83
N GLY A 100 1.19 -8.86 -14.70
CA GLY A 100 0.11 -7.89 -14.60
C GLY A 100 -1.28 -8.50 -14.46
N MET A 101 -1.34 -9.78 -13.99
CA MET A 101 -2.59 -10.51 -13.78
C MET A 101 -3.12 -10.26 -12.37
N ILE A 102 -4.39 -9.91 -12.27
CA ILE A 102 -5.11 -9.64 -11.02
C ILE A 102 -6.36 -10.49 -10.95
N ASP A 103 -6.74 -10.91 -9.75
CA ASP A 103 -7.97 -11.66 -9.50
C ASP A 103 -9.21 -10.81 -9.86
N SER A 104 -10.08 -11.36 -10.70
CA SER A 104 -11.24 -10.64 -11.22
C SER A 104 -12.30 -10.32 -10.16
N LEU A 105 -12.46 -11.19 -9.15
CA LEU A 105 -13.42 -10.97 -8.07
C LEU A 105 -12.96 -9.86 -7.15
N THR A 106 -11.67 -9.76 -6.90
CA THR A 106 -11.09 -8.68 -6.10
C THR A 106 -11.29 -7.33 -6.77
N ILE A 107 -11.05 -7.24 -8.10
CA ILE A 107 -11.35 -6.02 -8.87
C ILE A 107 -12.85 -5.68 -8.80
N GLN A 108 -13.72 -6.66 -9.07
CA GLN A 108 -15.17 -6.47 -9.04
C GLN A 108 -15.65 -5.94 -7.68
N LYS A 109 -15.15 -6.52 -6.59
CA LYS A 109 -15.48 -6.09 -5.23
C LYS A 109 -15.10 -4.63 -5.01
N LEU A 110 -13.85 -4.26 -5.32
CA LEU A 110 -13.34 -2.90 -5.14
C LEU A 110 -14.13 -1.88 -5.97
N VAL A 111 -14.42 -2.18 -7.24
CA VAL A 111 -15.20 -1.29 -8.13
C VAL A 111 -16.62 -1.09 -7.59
N VAL A 112 -17.25 -2.17 -7.11
CA VAL A 112 -18.61 -2.11 -6.53
C VAL A 112 -18.64 -1.34 -5.21
N GLU A 113 -17.64 -1.50 -4.36
CA GLU A 113 -17.51 -0.75 -3.11
C GLU A 113 -17.29 0.74 -3.35
N THR A 114 -16.55 1.10 -4.41
CA THR A 114 -16.24 2.49 -4.76
C THR A 114 -17.39 3.21 -5.45
N TYR A 115 -18.04 2.57 -6.43
CA TYR A 115 -19.02 3.22 -7.33
C TYR A 115 -20.41 2.59 -7.35
N GLY A 116 -20.57 1.46 -6.67
CA GLY A 116 -21.83 0.68 -6.70
C GLY A 116 -21.91 -0.25 -7.90
N LYS A 117 -23.05 -0.95 -7.99
CA LYS A 117 -23.25 -2.11 -8.89
C LYS A 117 -23.76 -1.77 -10.30
N ARG A 118 -23.80 -0.50 -10.68
CA ARG A 118 -24.30 -0.13 -12.03
C ARG A 118 -23.26 -0.55 -13.09
N PRO A 119 -23.68 -1.28 -14.16
CA PRO A 119 -22.78 -1.78 -15.20
C PRO A 119 -22.42 -0.66 -16.22
N ILE A 120 -21.76 0.37 -15.76
CA ILE A 120 -21.24 1.47 -16.56
C ILE A 120 -19.76 1.65 -16.29
N ALA A 121 -19.00 2.09 -17.28
CA ALA A 121 -17.58 2.33 -17.17
C ALA A 121 -17.28 3.32 -16.03
N ARG A 122 -16.31 2.97 -15.18
CA ARG A 122 -15.89 3.72 -13.99
C ARG A 122 -14.41 4.04 -14.09
N PRO A 123 -14.03 5.33 -14.09
CA PRO A 123 -12.65 5.74 -14.23
C PRO A 123 -11.88 5.52 -12.93
N PHE A 124 -10.67 5.01 -13.06
CA PHE A 124 -9.67 4.90 -12.00
C PHE A 124 -8.30 5.31 -12.54
N ILE A 125 -7.47 5.77 -11.64
CA ILE A 125 -6.04 5.93 -11.86
C ILE A 125 -5.36 4.74 -11.17
N ALA A 126 -4.61 3.95 -11.94
CA ALA A 126 -3.84 2.82 -11.44
C ALA A 126 -2.38 3.24 -11.29
N GLN A 127 -1.85 3.20 -10.07
CA GLN A 127 -0.45 3.42 -9.76
C GLN A 127 0.19 2.07 -9.48
N VAL A 128 1.23 1.70 -10.21
CA VAL A 128 1.87 0.38 -10.13
C VAL A 128 3.19 0.48 -9.38
N TYR A 129 3.36 -0.41 -8.40
CA TYR A 129 4.57 -0.58 -7.63
C TYR A 129 5.06 -2.02 -7.72
N ALA A 130 6.35 -2.20 -7.84
CA ALA A 130 6.98 -3.50 -7.85
C ALA A 130 8.07 -3.58 -6.77
N ASN A 131 8.22 -4.74 -6.16
CA ASN A 131 9.32 -5.00 -5.25
C ASN A 131 10.48 -5.64 -6.04
N ALA A 132 11.66 -5.01 -6.01
CA ALA A 132 12.89 -5.59 -6.47
C ALA A 132 13.65 -6.15 -5.27
N ILE A 133 14.04 -7.42 -5.31
CA ILE A 133 14.60 -8.15 -4.17
C ILE A 133 16.04 -8.54 -4.47
N LYS A 134 16.96 -8.24 -3.53
CA LYS A 134 18.35 -8.67 -3.54
C LYS A 134 18.77 -9.03 -2.12
N ASP A 135 19.34 -10.23 -1.93
CA ASP A 135 19.88 -10.69 -0.65
C ASP A 135 18.90 -10.54 0.54
N GLY A 136 17.60 -10.73 0.26
CA GLY A 136 16.53 -10.58 1.26
C GLY A 136 16.12 -9.13 1.55
N GLN A 137 16.70 -8.14 0.88
CA GLN A 137 16.29 -6.75 0.95
C GLN A 137 15.35 -6.42 -0.20
N ALA A 138 14.23 -5.78 0.11
CA ALA A 138 13.26 -5.31 -0.87
C ALA A 138 13.47 -3.82 -1.16
N LEU A 139 13.47 -3.46 -2.43
CA LEU A 139 13.47 -2.10 -2.94
C LEU A 139 12.13 -1.84 -3.59
N LEU A 140 11.39 -0.83 -3.14
CA LEU A 140 10.13 -0.46 -3.75
C LEU A 140 10.37 0.38 -5.00
N VAL A 141 9.90 -0.11 -6.14
CA VAL A 141 10.05 0.54 -7.46
C VAL A 141 8.69 1.05 -7.91
N ASN A 142 8.62 2.33 -8.25
CA ASN A 142 7.46 2.94 -8.89
C ASN A 142 7.54 2.68 -10.41
N ALA A 143 6.56 1.93 -10.94
CA ALA A 143 6.44 1.63 -12.36
C ALA A 143 5.55 2.62 -13.13
N GLY A 144 5.13 3.71 -12.49
CA GLY A 144 4.28 4.73 -13.10
C GLY A 144 2.79 4.48 -12.90
N SER A 145 1.98 5.34 -13.52
CA SER A 145 0.53 5.32 -13.45
C SER A 145 -0.12 5.40 -14.81
N PHE A 146 -1.36 4.91 -14.90
CA PHE A 146 -2.20 5.02 -16.10
C PHE A 146 -3.68 5.07 -15.73
N ASP A 147 -4.47 5.64 -16.63
CA ASP A 147 -5.93 5.68 -16.50
C ASP A 147 -6.54 4.39 -17.04
N VAL A 148 -7.51 3.84 -16.30
CA VAL A 148 -8.22 2.62 -16.68
C VAL A 148 -9.70 2.72 -16.32
N ASN A 149 -10.58 2.22 -17.18
CA ASN A 149 -12.00 2.11 -16.88
C ASN A 149 -12.37 0.66 -16.54
N PHE A 150 -13.12 0.50 -15.45
CA PHE A 150 -13.73 -0.78 -15.10
C PHE A 150 -15.25 -0.71 -15.28
N THR A 151 -15.81 -1.68 -15.97
CA THR A 151 -17.25 -1.86 -16.08
C THR A 151 -17.68 -3.02 -15.20
N PRO A 152 -18.40 -2.79 -14.07
CA PRO A 152 -18.83 -3.87 -13.18
C PRO A 152 -19.78 -4.84 -13.90
N ALA A 153 -19.80 -6.10 -13.43
CA ALA A 153 -20.79 -7.07 -13.87
C ALA A 153 -22.21 -6.61 -13.55
N ALA A 154 -23.14 -6.82 -14.49
CA ALA A 154 -24.54 -6.53 -14.24
C ALA A 154 -25.10 -7.47 -13.17
N ILE A 155 -26.01 -6.95 -12.33
CA ILE A 155 -26.76 -7.80 -11.39
C ILE A 155 -27.82 -8.52 -12.20
N VAL A 156 -27.66 -9.84 -12.35
CA VAL A 156 -28.73 -10.70 -12.88
C VAL A 156 -29.74 -10.91 -11.77
N SER A 157 -30.81 -10.08 -11.74
CA SER A 157 -31.97 -10.36 -10.90
C SER A 157 -32.67 -11.61 -11.45
N LYS A 158 -32.48 -12.75 -10.82
CA LYS A 158 -33.26 -13.95 -11.11
C LYS A 158 -34.69 -13.71 -10.61
N ILE A 159 -35.56 -13.20 -11.49
CA ILE A 159 -36.99 -13.09 -11.20
C ILE A 159 -37.50 -14.53 -11.21
N ILE A 160 -37.74 -15.09 -10.03
CA ILE A 160 -38.48 -16.34 -9.88
C ILE A 160 -39.97 -15.95 -10.00
N LEU A 161 -40.51 -16.07 -11.19
CA LEU A 161 -41.97 -16.07 -11.37
C LEU A 161 -42.49 -17.35 -10.73
N ARG A 162 -43.24 -17.20 -9.62
CA ARG A 162 -44.08 -18.24 -9.03
C ARG A 162 -45.44 -18.20 -9.68
#